data_5aad2a8fc550d97c13bc27d3c1e0a089
#
_entry.id   5aad2a8fc550d97c13bc27d3c1e0a089
#
_cell.length_a   1.000
_cell.length_b   1.000
_cell.length_c   1.000
_cell.angle_alpha   90.00
_cell.angle_beta   90.00
_cell.angle_gamma   90.00
#
_symmetry.space_group_name_H-M   'P 1'
#
loop_
_entity.id
_entity.type
_entity.pdbx_description
1 polymer ?
#
loop_
_entity_poly.entity_id
_entity_poly.type
_entity_poly.pdbx_seq_one_letter_code
_entity_poly.pdbx_strand_id
1 'polypeptide(L)'
;MTGDGRGVLYPAAMPPLHRLPAPERVSSLVRWFWIPEWNIVPGRVSRQELLAFPACHLAVEPTLVGLAGPTTRRSHRDLTGRGWTVGALLRPAAVPHLTTDPYALRDRYQSLALPDLHRAVTTAMTG
;
A
#
# COMPACT_ATOMS: atom_id res chain seq x y z
N MET A 1 -17.21 10.01 -3.83
CA MET A 1 -15.87 9.72 -3.66
C MET A 1 -15.28 10.57 -2.68
N THR A 2 -14.57 10.07 -1.99
CA THR A 2 -14.17 10.81 -1.05
C THR A 2 -12.85 10.63 -0.71
N GLY A 3 -12.45 11.17 0.07
CA GLY A 3 -11.29 10.96 0.58
C GLY A 3 -10.17 11.61 0.07
N ASP A 4 -9.21 11.35 0.51
CA ASP A 4 -8.01 11.95 0.27
C ASP A 4 -7.11 10.97 -0.33
N GLY A 5 -7.54 10.30 -1.30
CA GLY A 5 -6.88 9.20 -1.83
C GLY A 5 -5.59 9.40 -2.49
N ARG A 6 -5.10 10.40 -2.82
CA ARG A 6 -3.80 10.72 -3.42
C ARG A 6 -2.86 9.54 -3.57
N GLY A 7 -3.13 8.67 -4.52
CA GLY A 7 -2.34 7.47 -4.74
C GLY A 7 -2.78 6.28 -3.93
N VAL A 8 -3.70 6.44 -3.00
CA VAL A 8 -4.31 5.34 -2.29
C VAL A 8 -5.56 4.89 -3.00
N LEU A 9 -6.17 3.81 -2.50
CA LEU A 9 -7.38 3.26 -3.09
C LEU A 9 -8.56 4.19 -2.93
N TYR A 10 -9.33 4.29 -4.03
CA TYR A 10 -10.59 5.00 -4.04
C TYR A 10 -11.67 4.05 -4.50
N PRO A 11 -12.19 3.21 -3.66
CA PRO A 11 -13.22 2.27 -4.05
C PRO A 11 -14.54 2.96 -4.30
N ALA A 12 -15.31 2.42 -5.21
CA ALA A 12 -16.68 2.85 -5.39
C ALA A 12 -17.47 2.58 -4.12
N ALA A 13 -17.25 1.43 -3.51
CA ALA A 13 -17.73 1.15 -2.18
C ALA A 13 -16.50 1.04 -1.30
N MET A 14 -16.23 2.08 -0.56
CA MET A 14 -15.01 2.21 0.22
C MET A 14 -14.86 1.07 1.22
N PRO A 15 -13.83 0.23 1.13
CA PRO A 15 -13.53 -0.69 2.21
C PRO A 15 -13.08 0.08 3.45
N PRO A 16 -13.23 -0.49 4.62
CA PRO A 16 -12.69 0.14 5.82
C PRO A 16 -11.22 0.49 5.64
N LEU A 17 -10.87 1.70 5.97
CA LEU A 17 -9.52 2.20 5.81
C LEU A 17 -9.11 2.89 7.10
N HIS A 18 -8.08 2.35 7.72
CA HIS A 18 -7.52 2.93 8.93
C HIS A 18 -6.22 3.62 8.60
N ARG A 19 -6.16 4.91 8.88
CA ARG A 19 -4.92 5.67 8.75
C ARG A 19 -4.33 5.85 10.15
N LEU A 20 -3.08 5.44 10.30
CA LEU A 20 -2.38 5.48 11.58
C LEU A 20 -1.14 6.36 11.47
N PRO A 21 -0.87 7.21 12.46
CA PRO A 21 0.35 7.98 12.47
C PRO A 21 1.56 7.06 12.63
N ALA A 22 2.69 7.45 12.05
CA ALA A 22 3.91 6.70 12.23
C ALA A 22 4.44 6.89 13.64
N PRO A 23 4.82 5.79 14.34
CA PRO A 23 5.50 5.91 15.62
C PRO A 23 6.77 6.73 15.50
N GLU A 24 7.14 7.39 16.58
CA GLU A 24 8.27 8.32 16.57
C GLU A 24 9.55 7.66 16.06
N ARG A 25 9.81 6.42 16.44
CA ARG A 25 11.05 5.72 16.06
C ARG A 25 11.17 5.47 14.54
N VAL A 26 10.10 5.58 13.77
CA VAL A 26 10.15 5.44 12.32
C VAL A 26 9.62 6.68 11.61
N SER A 27 9.30 7.73 12.32
CA SER A 27 8.68 8.91 11.74
C SER A 27 9.59 9.67 10.77
N SER A 28 10.90 9.44 10.84
CA SER A 28 11.83 10.01 9.85
C SER A 28 11.78 9.29 8.51
N LEU A 29 11.20 8.10 8.46
CA LEU A 29 11.14 7.25 7.27
C LEU A 29 9.72 7.09 6.74
N VAL A 30 8.71 7.14 7.63
CA VAL A 30 7.32 6.88 7.28
C VAL A 30 6.47 8.06 7.72
N ARG A 31 5.59 8.52 6.81
CA ARG A 31 4.64 9.59 7.16
C ARG A 31 3.47 9.05 7.96
N TRP A 32 2.83 8.02 7.43
CA TRP A 32 1.72 7.33 8.09
C TRP A 32 1.55 5.94 7.49
N PHE A 33 0.76 5.13 8.17
CA PHE A 33 0.34 3.82 7.68
C PHE A 33 -1.13 3.89 7.31
N TRP A 34 -1.56 3.00 6.40
CA TRP A 34 -2.98 2.78 6.15
C TRP A 34 -3.22 1.29 5.97
N ILE A 35 -4.43 0.85 6.38
CA ILE A 35 -4.76 -0.57 6.40
C ILE A 35 -6.14 -0.76 5.80
N PRO A 36 -6.28 -0.87 4.48
CA PRO A 36 -7.54 -1.26 3.88
C PRO A 36 -7.80 -2.75 4.08
N GLU A 37 -9.04 -3.08 4.40
CA GLU A 37 -9.49 -4.45 4.52
C GLU A 37 -10.76 -4.58 3.70
N TRP A 38 -10.95 -5.72 3.06
CA TRP A 38 -12.14 -5.93 2.23
C TRP A 38 -12.62 -7.36 2.33
N ASN A 39 -13.92 -7.52 2.08
CA ASN A 39 -14.59 -8.80 2.03
C ASN A 39 -15.64 -8.71 0.93
N ILE A 40 -15.28 -9.16 -0.27
CA ILE A 40 -16.10 -9.03 -1.46
C ILE A 40 -16.89 -10.32 -1.64
N VAL A 41 -18.18 -10.17 -1.92
CA VAL A 41 -19.06 -11.33 -2.13
C VAL A 41 -18.51 -12.19 -3.28
N PRO A 42 -18.49 -13.52 -3.14
CA PRO A 42 -17.99 -14.38 -4.20
C PRO A 42 -18.66 -14.09 -5.54
N GLY A 43 -17.85 -14.09 -6.60
CA GLY A 43 -18.30 -13.78 -7.94
C GLY A 43 -18.38 -12.30 -8.27
N ARG A 44 -18.07 -11.44 -7.32
CA ARG A 44 -18.03 -10.00 -7.56
C ARG A 44 -16.62 -9.47 -7.53
N VAL A 45 -16.45 -8.31 -8.17
CA VAL A 45 -15.17 -7.59 -8.24
C VAL A 45 -15.43 -6.15 -7.84
N SER A 46 -14.60 -5.60 -6.96
CA SER A 46 -14.65 -4.19 -6.62
C SER A 46 -13.45 -3.50 -7.26
N ARG A 47 -13.70 -2.63 -8.23
CA ARG A 47 -12.65 -1.89 -8.91
C ARG A 47 -12.29 -0.64 -8.12
N GLN A 48 -11.03 -0.52 -7.79
CA GLN A 48 -10.50 0.61 -7.04
C GLN A 48 -9.70 1.49 -7.97
N GLU A 49 -10.04 2.76 -8.06
CA GLU A 49 -9.25 3.70 -8.83
C GLU A 49 -8.10 4.22 -8.00
N LEU A 50 -6.95 4.33 -8.62
CA LEU A 50 -5.73 4.82 -7.99
C LEU A 50 -5.32 6.11 -8.67
N LEU A 51 -5.16 7.16 -7.90
CA LEU A 51 -4.75 8.45 -8.42
C LEU A 51 -3.24 8.54 -8.51
N ALA A 52 -2.75 9.41 -9.37
CA ALA A 52 -1.33 9.71 -9.44
C ALA A 52 -0.86 10.31 -8.10
N PHE A 53 0.31 9.88 -7.65
CA PHE A 53 0.84 10.35 -6.38
C PHE A 53 2.36 10.36 -6.39
N PRO A 54 3.01 11.44 -5.94
CA PRO A 54 4.44 11.63 -6.13
C PRO A 54 5.32 11.05 -5.04
N ALA A 55 4.93 9.97 -4.43
CA ALA A 55 5.73 9.36 -3.36
C ALA A 55 5.71 7.85 -3.45
N CYS A 56 6.71 7.21 -2.86
CA CYS A 56 6.78 5.77 -2.76
C CYS A 56 5.99 5.26 -1.57
N HIS A 57 5.51 4.03 -1.66
CA HIS A 57 4.97 3.37 -0.49
C HIS A 57 5.34 1.90 -0.47
N LEU A 58 5.47 1.39 0.75
CA LEU A 58 5.74 -0.02 1.00
C LEU A 58 4.41 -0.66 1.37
N ALA A 59 4.10 -1.78 0.76
CA ALA A 59 2.86 -2.48 1.02
C ALA A 59 3.14 -3.92 1.41
N VAL A 60 2.54 -4.38 2.51
CA VAL A 60 2.56 -5.77 2.89
C VAL A 60 1.18 -6.33 2.60
N GLU A 61 1.13 -7.35 1.76
CA GLU A 61 -0.10 -8.01 1.34
C GLU A 61 -0.03 -9.49 1.75
N PRO A 62 -1.14 -10.22 1.71
CA PRO A 62 -1.11 -11.64 2.11
C PRO A 62 -0.06 -12.46 1.38
N THR A 63 0.26 -12.13 0.14
CA THR A 63 1.14 -12.95 -0.68
C THR A 63 2.52 -12.34 -0.95
N LEU A 64 2.73 -11.06 -0.61
CA LEU A 64 4.00 -10.43 -0.92
C LEU A 64 4.23 -9.14 -0.13
N VAL A 65 5.46 -8.67 -0.17
CA VAL A 65 5.81 -7.31 0.19
C VAL A 65 6.21 -6.60 -1.10
N GLY A 66 5.67 -5.41 -1.32
CA GLY A 66 5.96 -4.66 -2.53
C GLY A 66 6.34 -3.22 -2.25
N LEU A 67 7.14 -2.67 -3.14
CA LEU A 67 7.51 -1.26 -3.12
C LEU A 67 6.91 -0.61 -4.36
N ALA A 68 6.00 0.32 -4.14
CA ALA A 68 5.37 1.09 -5.20
C ALA A 68 6.10 2.40 -5.35
N GLY A 69 6.49 2.73 -6.57
CA GLY A 69 7.12 4.02 -6.88
C GLY A 69 6.10 5.13 -7.03
N PRO A 70 6.59 6.34 -7.26
CA PRO A 70 5.71 7.47 -7.56
C PRO A 70 4.92 7.17 -8.83
N THR A 71 3.65 7.56 -8.84
CA THR A 71 2.80 7.33 -9.99
C THR A 71 2.50 8.64 -10.68
N THR A 72 2.53 8.61 -12.02
CA THR A 72 2.28 9.78 -12.85
C THR A 72 0.94 9.69 -13.56
N ARG A 73 0.25 8.55 -13.47
CA ARG A 73 -0.99 8.28 -14.17
C ARG A 73 -2.00 7.63 -13.23
N ARG A 74 -3.27 7.83 -13.57
CA ARG A 74 -4.34 7.07 -12.93
C ARG A 74 -4.25 5.62 -13.35
N SER A 75 -4.62 4.74 -12.45
CA SER A 75 -4.67 3.32 -12.71
C SER A 75 -5.82 2.71 -11.90
N HIS A 76 -5.96 1.40 -11.93
CA HIS A 76 -6.96 0.75 -11.11
C HIS A 76 -6.44 -0.58 -10.60
N ARG A 77 -7.10 -1.09 -9.58
CA ARG A 77 -6.85 -2.41 -9.03
C ARG A 77 -8.20 -3.05 -8.74
N ASP A 78 -8.35 -4.30 -9.13
CA ASP A 78 -9.57 -5.05 -8.88
C ASP A 78 -9.39 -5.88 -7.60
N LEU A 79 -10.33 -5.75 -6.67
CA LEU A 79 -10.34 -6.52 -5.44
C LEU A 79 -11.40 -7.60 -5.54
N THR A 80 -11.04 -8.79 -5.09
CA THR A 80 -11.96 -9.93 -5.00
C THR A 80 -11.77 -10.61 -3.67
N GLY A 81 -12.78 -11.36 -3.23
CA GLY A 81 -12.70 -12.16 -2.03
C GLY A 81 -12.41 -11.33 -0.79
N ARG A 82 -11.64 -11.91 0.10
CA ARG A 82 -11.28 -11.30 1.37
C ARG A 82 -9.80 -10.98 1.37
N GLY A 83 -9.44 -9.80 1.82
CA GLY A 83 -8.05 -9.41 1.84
C GLY A 83 -7.76 -8.19 2.70
N TRP A 84 -6.49 -7.89 2.77
CA TRP A 84 -5.99 -6.73 3.49
C TRP A 84 -4.66 -6.29 2.88
N THR A 85 -4.32 -5.05 3.15
CA THR A 85 -2.99 -4.49 2.84
C THR A 85 -2.57 -3.64 4.03
N VAL A 86 -1.31 -3.71 4.41
CA VAL A 86 -0.72 -2.75 5.34
C VAL A 86 0.25 -1.91 4.55
N GLY A 87 -0.08 -0.65 4.36
CA GLY A 87 0.73 0.26 3.56
C GLY A 87 1.42 1.29 4.43
N ALA A 88 2.64 1.64 4.04
CA ALA A 88 3.41 2.71 4.66
C ALA A 88 3.75 3.74 3.60
N LEU A 89 3.29 4.98 3.79
CA LEU A 89 3.70 6.07 2.92
C LEU A 89 5.09 6.52 3.35
N LEU A 90 6.03 6.43 2.42
CA LEU A 90 7.43 6.64 2.74
C LEU A 90 7.83 8.10 2.55
N ARG A 91 8.71 8.56 3.43
CA ARG A 91 9.44 9.79 3.19
C ARG A 91 10.58 9.49 2.24
N PRO A 92 11.08 10.49 1.49
CA PRO A 92 12.17 10.24 0.53
C PRO A 92 13.39 9.58 1.15
N ALA A 93 13.69 9.86 2.41
CA ALA A 93 14.85 9.27 3.08
C ALA A 93 14.78 7.75 3.23
N ALA A 94 13.59 7.18 3.16
CA ALA A 94 13.42 5.72 3.29
C ALA A 94 13.78 4.98 2.01
N VAL A 95 13.64 5.62 0.85
CA VAL A 95 13.72 4.95 -0.44
C VAL A 95 15.08 4.30 -0.69
N PRO A 96 16.23 4.94 -0.41
CA PRO A 96 17.53 4.30 -0.63
C PRO A 96 17.76 3.04 0.20
N HIS A 97 17.02 2.85 1.28
CA HIS A 97 17.13 1.63 2.08
C HIS A 97 16.43 0.44 1.42
N LEU A 98 15.58 0.68 0.44
CA LEU A 98 14.72 -0.34 -0.16
C LEU A 98 15.06 -0.61 -1.62
N THR A 99 15.68 0.32 -2.31
CA THR A 99 16.06 0.15 -3.71
C THR A 99 17.33 0.93 -4.02
N THR A 100 18.10 0.40 -4.97
CA THR A 100 19.28 1.09 -5.48
C THR A 100 18.98 1.94 -6.70
N ASP A 101 17.79 1.79 -7.30
CA ASP A 101 17.41 2.53 -8.50
C ASP A 101 15.97 3.06 -8.34
N PRO A 102 15.81 4.20 -7.65
CA PRO A 102 14.47 4.75 -7.44
C PRO A 102 13.80 5.22 -8.75
N TYR A 103 14.57 5.58 -9.77
CA TYR A 103 13.98 6.00 -11.04
C TYR A 103 13.28 4.85 -11.75
N ALA A 104 13.76 3.63 -11.58
CA ALA A 104 13.14 2.46 -12.19
C ALA A 104 11.77 2.15 -11.59
N LEU A 105 11.43 2.74 -10.44
CA LEU A 105 10.16 2.49 -9.76
C LEU A 105 9.02 3.38 -10.25
N ARG A 106 9.30 4.39 -11.04
CA ARG A 106 8.23 5.29 -11.51
C ARG A 106 7.17 4.48 -12.26
N ASP A 107 5.92 4.59 -11.81
CA ASP A 107 4.78 3.86 -12.32
C ASP A 107 4.95 2.33 -12.25
N ARG A 108 5.75 1.85 -11.30
CA ARG A 108 6.02 0.42 -11.13
C ARG A 108 5.80 -0.02 -9.69
N TYR A 109 5.61 -1.33 -9.56
CA TYR A 109 5.45 -1.99 -8.28
C TYR A 109 6.41 -3.18 -8.27
N GLN A 110 7.33 -3.19 -7.32
CA GLN A 110 8.41 -4.18 -7.27
C GLN A 110 8.28 -5.03 -6.02
N SER A 111 8.30 -6.35 -6.17
CA SER A 111 8.33 -7.24 -5.02
C SER A 111 9.68 -7.14 -4.30
N LEU A 112 9.63 -7.21 -2.98
CA LEU A 112 10.82 -7.21 -2.14
C LEU A 112 10.89 -8.48 -1.33
N ALA A 113 12.10 -9.00 -1.14
CA ALA A 113 12.33 -10.18 -0.33
C ALA A 113 12.51 -9.75 1.14
N LEU A 114 11.42 -9.57 1.85
CA LEU A 114 11.40 -9.19 3.26
C LEU A 114 10.54 -10.19 4.04
N PRO A 115 10.98 -11.46 4.15
CA PRO A 115 10.15 -12.51 4.72
C PRO A 115 9.81 -12.32 6.19
N ASP A 116 10.71 -11.73 6.97
CA ASP A 116 10.43 -11.51 8.39
C ASP A 116 9.37 -10.44 8.58
N LEU A 117 9.43 -9.37 7.79
CA LEU A 117 8.41 -8.34 7.83
C LEU A 117 7.06 -8.91 7.38
N HIS A 118 7.06 -9.66 6.31
CA HIS A 118 5.83 -10.27 5.80
C HIS A 118 5.20 -11.17 6.85
N ARG A 119 6.00 -12.00 7.50
CA ARG A 119 5.50 -12.91 8.54
C ARG A 119 4.93 -12.16 9.73
N ALA A 120 5.63 -11.14 10.20
CA ALA A 120 5.20 -10.37 11.36
C ALA A 120 3.86 -9.67 11.10
N VAL A 121 3.72 -9.05 9.93
CA VAL A 121 2.51 -8.33 9.57
C VAL A 121 1.35 -9.32 9.34
N THR A 122 1.62 -10.43 8.65
CA THR A 122 0.60 -11.44 8.40
C THR A 122 0.06 -12.01 9.71
N THR A 123 0.95 -12.29 10.66
CA THR A 123 0.54 -12.76 11.98
C THR A 123 -0.35 -11.73 12.68
N ALA A 124 0.02 -10.48 12.62
CA ALA A 124 -0.77 -9.42 13.25
C ALA A 124 -2.16 -9.28 12.60
N MET A 125 -2.25 -9.46 11.29
CA MET A 125 -3.51 -9.29 10.56
C MET A 125 -4.42 -10.52 10.65
N THR A 126 -3.87 -11.70 10.82
CA THR A 126 -4.65 -12.94 10.82
C THR A 126 -4.70 -13.65 12.17
N GLY A 127 -3.82 -13.29 13.04
CA GLY A 127 -3.76 -13.85 14.39
C GLY A 127 -4.59 -13.10 15.35
#